data_fd9391ff3152044409ae31aa756e0d3a
#
_entry.id   fd9391ff3152044409ae31aa756e0d3a
#
_cell.length_a   1.000
_cell.length_b   1.000
_cell.length_c   1.000
_cell.angle_alpha   90.00
_cell.angle_beta   90.00
_cell.angle_gamma   90.00
#
_symmetry.space_group_name_H-M   'P 1'
#
loop_
_entity.id
_entity.type
_entity.pdbx_description
1 polymer ?
#
loop_
_entity_poly.entity_id
_entity_poly.type
_entity_poly.pdbx_seq_one_letter_code
_entity_poly.pdbx_strand_id
1 'polypeptide(L)'
;MVGSKMRFLGFYLLCMGFCPLGVEAADPEVLKPRVPSAQMEEARSWKNPFPSTPENIQIGKSLFHGKAFCKTCHGKDGKGMGDIPGLTGTLPRNFTDKDWHAARMDGELLWILKNGSSGTAMVSFIPQVLTEYEAWHVILYVRSFGK
;
A
#
# COMPACT_ATOMS: atom_id res chain seq x y z
N MET A 1 -48.41 -64.82 -19.05
CA MET A 1 -48.01 -63.50 -19.57
C MET A 1 -47.62 -62.65 -18.36
N VAL A 2 -46.35 -62.58 -18.10
CA VAL A 2 -45.78 -61.93 -16.91
C VAL A 2 -45.10 -60.62 -17.34
N GLY A 3 -45.72 -59.50 -16.93
CA GLY A 3 -45.15 -58.13 -17.24
C GLY A 3 -44.04 -57.74 -16.25
N SER A 4 -42.84 -57.65 -16.76
CA SER A 4 -41.67 -57.16 -16.00
C SER A 4 -41.70 -55.62 -15.81
N LYS A 5 -41.80 -55.16 -14.56
CA LYS A 5 -41.71 -53.75 -14.20
C LYS A 5 -40.25 -53.39 -14.00
N MET A 6 -39.69 -52.65 -14.94
CA MET A 6 -38.34 -52.09 -14.85
C MET A 6 -38.34 -50.85 -13.97
N ARG A 7 -37.69 -50.94 -12.79
CA ARG A 7 -37.51 -49.82 -11.86
C ARG A 7 -36.25 -49.05 -12.28
N PHE A 8 -36.45 -47.83 -12.81
CA PHE A 8 -35.37 -46.89 -13.00
C PHE A 8 -34.92 -46.32 -11.65
N LEU A 9 -33.72 -46.69 -11.22
CA LEU A 9 -33.02 -46.05 -10.10
C LEU A 9 -32.43 -44.75 -10.60
N GLY A 10 -33.04 -43.61 -10.24
CA GLY A 10 -32.48 -42.28 -10.52
C GLY A 10 -31.26 -42.02 -9.66
N PHE A 11 -30.13 -41.94 -10.34
CA PHE A 11 -28.86 -41.55 -9.70
C PHE A 11 -28.85 -40.00 -9.59
N TYR A 12 -29.18 -39.46 -8.40
CA TYR A 12 -29.02 -38.04 -8.10
C TYR A 12 -27.54 -37.75 -7.92
N LEU A 13 -26.92 -37.19 -8.97
CA LEU A 13 -25.57 -36.63 -8.90
C LEU A 13 -25.61 -35.31 -8.12
N LEU A 14 -25.20 -35.36 -6.86
CA LEU A 14 -25.06 -34.19 -6.01
C LEU A 14 -23.86 -33.36 -6.53
N CYS A 15 -24.10 -32.39 -7.42
CA CYS A 15 -23.12 -31.40 -7.78
C CYS A 15 -22.81 -30.50 -6.55
N MET A 16 -21.81 -30.87 -5.77
CA MET A 16 -21.20 -29.94 -4.82
C MET A 16 -20.61 -28.78 -5.62
N GLY A 17 -21.34 -27.66 -5.66
CA GLY A 17 -20.86 -26.41 -6.24
C GLY A 17 -19.65 -25.94 -5.46
N PHE A 18 -18.47 -26.13 -6.05
CA PHE A 18 -17.24 -25.47 -5.62
C PHE A 18 -17.41 -23.99 -5.95
N CYS A 19 -17.82 -23.20 -4.94
CA CYS A 19 -17.83 -21.74 -5.06
C CYS A 19 -16.36 -21.29 -5.04
N PRO A 20 -15.79 -20.79 -6.14
CA PRO A 20 -14.46 -20.24 -6.08
C PRO A 20 -14.51 -19.00 -5.17
N LEU A 21 -13.75 -19.02 -4.08
CA LEU A 21 -13.47 -17.82 -3.30
C LEU A 21 -12.90 -16.79 -4.28
N GLY A 22 -13.70 -15.79 -4.62
CA GLY A 22 -13.27 -14.71 -5.50
C GLY A 22 -12.06 -14.01 -4.87
N VAL A 23 -10.90 -14.21 -5.44
CA VAL A 23 -9.74 -13.38 -5.15
C VAL A 23 -10.05 -12.02 -5.76
N GLU A 24 -10.42 -11.06 -4.92
CA GLU A 24 -10.60 -9.68 -5.34
C GLU A 24 -9.26 -9.17 -5.85
N ALA A 25 -9.19 -8.84 -7.14
CA ALA A 25 -7.96 -8.31 -7.73
C ALA A 25 -7.67 -6.93 -7.14
N ALA A 26 -6.42 -6.70 -6.72
CA ALA A 26 -5.99 -5.40 -6.22
C ALA A 26 -6.25 -4.31 -7.27
N ASP A 27 -6.64 -3.10 -6.81
CA ASP A 27 -6.88 -1.96 -7.70
C ASP A 27 -5.60 -1.62 -8.51
N PRO A 28 -5.65 -1.67 -9.84
CA PRO A 28 -4.50 -1.36 -10.69
C PRO A 28 -3.87 0.00 -10.41
N GLU A 29 -4.65 1.02 -10.03
CA GLU A 29 -4.11 2.35 -9.69
C GLU A 29 -3.34 2.32 -8.36
N VAL A 30 -3.74 1.48 -7.40
CA VAL A 30 -2.99 1.25 -6.15
C VAL A 30 -1.62 0.64 -6.46
N LEU A 31 -1.55 -0.28 -7.41
CA LEU A 31 -0.33 -0.97 -7.77
C LEU A 31 0.56 -0.20 -8.75
N LYS A 32 0.06 0.88 -9.37
CA LYS A 32 0.82 1.67 -10.33
C LYS A 32 2.06 2.30 -9.68
N PRO A 33 3.29 2.03 -10.19
CA PRO A 33 4.50 2.64 -9.67
C PRO A 33 4.50 4.16 -9.85
N ARG A 34 5.03 4.88 -8.85
CA ARG A 34 5.21 6.34 -8.92
C ARG A 34 6.66 6.74 -9.15
N VAL A 35 7.59 5.81 -9.01
CA VAL A 35 8.98 5.98 -9.45
C VAL A 35 9.03 5.74 -10.95
N PRO A 36 9.63 6.63 -11.76
CA PRO A 36 9.79 6.42 -13.19
C PRO A 36 10.60 5.16 -13.49
N SER A 37 10.29 4.48 -14.60
CA SER A 37 10.91 3.19 -14.93
C SER A 37 12.44 3.24 -15.01
N ALA A 38 12.99 4.36 -15.49
CA ALA A 38 14.45 4.54 -15.60
C ALA A 38 15.17 4.62 -14.23
N GLN A 39 14.48 5.01 -13.16
CA GLN A 39 15.01 5.10 -11.80
C GLN A 39 14.57 3.95 -10.87
N MET A 40 13.76 3.04 -11.38
CA MET A 40 13.15 1.98 -10.57
C MET A 40 14.19 1.02 -9.98
N GLU A 41 15.17 0.61 -10.78
CA GLU A 41 16.22 -0.31 -10.35
C GLU A 41 17.07 0.33 -9.24
N GLU A 42 17.49 1.56 -9.45
CA GLU A 42 18.24 2.33 -8.44
C GLU A 42 17.44 2.49 -7.15
N ALA A 43 16.19 2.96 -7.24
CA ALA A 43 15.32 3.14 -6.08
C ALA A 43 15.14 1.82 -5.30
N ARG A 44 14.93 0.71 -5.98
CA ARG A 44 14.79 -0.61 -5.35
C ARG A 44 16.07 -1.15 -4.71
N SER A 45 17.23 -0.68 -5.15
CA SER A 45 18.50 -1.06 -4.54
C SER A 45 18.70 -0.48 -3.14
N TRP A 46 18.08 0.66 -2.84
CA TRP A 46 18.19 1.30 -1.53
C TRP A 46 17.45 0.51 -0.46
N LYS A 47 18.14 0.25 0.64
CA LYS A 47 17.59 -0.51 1.79
C LYS A 47 17.56 0.39 3.01
N ASN A 48 16.48 0.26 3.79
CA ASN A 48 16.39 0.97 5.05
C ASN A 48 17.48 0.47 5.99
N PRO A 49 18.39 1.34 6.47
CA PRO A 49 19.49 0.93 7.33
C PRO A 49 19.03 0.68 8.77
N PHE A 50 17.80 1.05 9.14
CA PHE A 50 17.30 0.94 10.50
C PHE A 50 16.37 -0.28 10.65
N PRO A 51 16.52 -1.06 11.73
CA PRO A 51 15.61 -2.15 12.04
C PRO A 51 14.22 -1.59 12.43
N SER A 52 13.18 -2.34 12.13
CA SER A 52 11.78 -2.00 12.46
C SER A 52 11.49 -2.26 13.95
N THR A 53 12.16 -1.52 14.83
CA THR A 53 11.90 -1.58 16.29
C THR A 53 10.83 -0.59 16.71
N PRO A 54 10.16 -0.80 17.87
CA PRO A 54 9.19 0.17 18.42
C PRO A 54 9.77 1.58 18.54
N GLU A 55 11.03 1.72 18.92
CA GLU A 55 11.73 2.98 19.10
C GLU A 55 11.90 3.72 17.77
N ASN A 56 12.39 3.02 16.73
CA ASN A 56 12.57 3.59 15.40
C ASN A 56 11.23 3.97 14.76
N ILE A 57 10.19 3.15 14.95
CA ILE A 57 8.83 3.46 14.51
C ILE A 57 8.29 4.70 15.24
N GLN A 58 8.56 4.84 16.54
CA GLN A 58 8.11 6.01 17.31
C GLN A 58 8.80 7.30 16.87
N ILE A 59 10.09 7.26 16.50
CA ILE A 59 10.79 8.40 15.87
C ILE A 59 10.07 8.78 14.59
N GLY A 60 9.80 7.81 13.69
CA GLY A 60 9.08 8.03 12.44
C GLY A 60 7.67 8.60 12.66
N LYS A 61 6.95 8.12 13.67
CA LYS A 61 5.64 8.64 14.07
C LYS A 61 5.71 10.11 14.46
N SER A 62 6.70 10.49 15.25
CA SER A 62 6.89 11.87 15.70
C SER A 62 7.17 12.80 14.51
N LEU A 63 7.97 12.35 13.55
CA LEU A 63 8.28 13.09 12.33
C LEU A 63 7.05 13.23 11.41
N PHE A 64 6.30 12.14 11.21
CA PHE A 64 5.10 12.09 10.37
C PHE A 64 4.01 13.03 10.88
N HIS A 65 3.80 13.08 12.20
CA HIS A 65 2.80 13.94 12.82
C HIS A 65 3.27 15.36 13.12
N GLY A 66 4.59 15.56 13.23
CA GLY A 66 5.24 16.83 13.57
C GLY A 66 5.91 17.48 12.37
N LYS A 67 7.25 17.47 12.36
CA LYS A 67 8.11 18.21 11.44
C LYS A 67 7.73 18.07 9.96
N ALA A 68 7.38 16.88 9.51
CA ALA A 68 7.08 16.62 8.11
C ALA A 68 5.60 16.82 7.73
N PHE A 69 4.69 17.00 8.69
CA PHE A 69 3.26 17.25 8.47
C PHE A 69 2.55 16.25 7.55
N CYS A 70 3.07 15.03 7.40
CA CYS A 70 2.53 14.02 6.49
C CYS A 70 1.05 13.71 6.78
N LYS A 71 0.66 13.78 8.06
CA LYS A 71 -0.74 13.59 8.51
C LYS A 71 -1.74 14.53 7.83
N THR A 72 -1.31 15.71 7.38
CA THR A 72 -2.18 16.70 6.74
C THR A 72 -2.80 16.15 5.46
N CYS A 73 -2.00 15.41 4.68
CA CYS A 73 -2.45 14.79 3.44
C CYS A 73 -2.87 13.33 3.66
N HIS A 74 -2.06 12.57 4.39
CA HIS A 74 -2.25 11.13 4.53
C HIS A 74 -3.16 10.72 5.69
N GLY A 75 -3.67 11.68 6.47
CA GLY A 75 -4.49 11.42 7.65
C GLY A 75 -3.65 10.97 8.86
N LYS A 76 -4.20 11.12 10.05
CA LYS A 76 -3.55 10.68 11.30
C LYS A 76 -3.41 9.15 11.37
N ASP A 77 -4.32 8.46 10.71
CA ASP A 77 -4.43 7.00 10.63
C ASP A 77 -3.86 6.41 9.33
N GLY A 78 -3.26 7.25 8.48
CA GLY A 78 -2.62 6.84 7.23
C GLY A 78 -3.58 6.47 6.10
N LYS A 79 -4.89 6.73 6.21
CA LYS A 79 -5.89 6.31 5.22
C LYS A 79 -5.96 7.19 3.96
N GLY A 80 -5.13 8.22 3.85
CA GLY A 80 -5.15 9.13 2.70
C GLY A 80 -6.31 10.12 2.72
N MET A 81 -7.02 10.25 3.84
CA MET A 81 -8.15 11.15 4.06
C MET A 81 -7.71 12.32 4.94
N GLY A 82 -6.58 12.95 4.58
CA GLY A 82 -6.11 14.14 5.26
C GLY A 82 -7.02 15.35 5.01
N ASP A 83 -6.88 16.33 5.87
CA ASP A 83 -7.69 17.55 5.84
C ASP A 83 -7.04 18.57 4.89
N ILE A 84 -7.24 18.39 3.57
CA ILE A 84 -6.77 19.33 2.55
C ILE A 84 -7.97 19.91 1.82
N PRO A 85 -8.39 21.14 2.19
CA PRO A 85 -9.46 21.82 1.47
C PRO A 85 -9.10 21.99 -0.02
N GLY A 86 -10.01 21.58 -0.91
CA GLY A 86 -9.84 21.79 -2.36
C GLY A 86 -8.85 20.86 -3.05
N LEU A 87 -8.38 19.78 -2.41
CA LEU A 87 -7.59 18.77 -3.10
C LEU A 87 -8.39 18.14 -4.24
N THR A 88 -7.90 18.33 -5.47
CA THR A 88 -8.46 17.74 -6.69
C THR A 88 -7.44 16.77 -7.32
N GLY A 89 -7.91 15.78 -8.08
CA GLY A 89 -7.04 14.83 -8.76
C GLY A 89 -6.69 13.60 -7.92
N THR A 90 -5.44 13.15 -8.02
CA THR A 90 -5.01 11.92 -7.35
C THR A 90 -4.96 12.10 -5.84
N LEU A 91 -5.76 11.33 -5.12
CA LEU A 91 -5.80 11.34 -3.66
C LEU A 91 -4.48 10.84 -3.04
N PRO A 92 -4.13 11.35 -1.83
CA PRO A 92 -3.01 10.84 -1.07
C PRO A 92 -3.13 9.34 -0.82
N ARG A 93 -2.01 8.63 -0.88
CA ARG A 93 -1.97 7.18 -0.70
C ARG A 93 -2.55 6.76 0.66
N ASN A 94 -3.44 5.74 0.63
CA ASN A 94 -3.86 5.00 1.80
C ASN A 94 -2.72 4.03 2.21
N PHE A 95 -2.11 4.28 3.36
CA PHE A 95 -1.04 3.45 3.91
C PHE A 95 -1.54 2.22 4.68
N THR A 96 -2.85 2.03 4.83
CA THR A 96 -3.40 0.80 5.43
C THR A 96 -3.64 -0.31 4.41
N ASP A 97 -3.39 -0.02 3.12
CA ASP A 97 -3.56 -0.95 2.02
C ASP A 97 -2.40 -1.96 1.99
N LYS A 98 -2.72 -3.23 2.21
CA LYS A 98 -1.74 -4.33 2.28
C LYS A 98 -1.12 -4.66 0.93
N ASP A 99 -1.89 -4.58 -0.15
CA ASP A 99 -1.41 -4.86 -1.50
C ASP A 99 -0.40 -3.81 -1.96
N TRP A 100 -0.67 -2.54 -1.59
CA TRP A 100 0.31 -1.49 -1.82
C TRP A 100 1.62 -1.74 -1.04
N HIS A 101 1.55 -2.16 0.22
CA HIS A 101 2.74 -2.51 1.00
C HIS A 101 3.53 -3.66 0.40
N ALA A 102 2.84 -4.69 -0.09
CA ALA A 102 3.46 -5.85 -0.73
C ALA A 102 4.14 -5.47 -2.07
N ALA A 103 3.55 -4.52 -2.80
CA ALA A 103 4.02 -4.11 -4.11
C ALA A 103 5.16 -3.06 -4.09
N ARG A 104 5.50 -2.46 -2.94
CA ARG A 104 6.49 -1.37 -2.84
C ARG A 104 7.66 -1.73 -1.95
N MET A 105 8.85 -1.36 -2.40
CA MET A 105 10.07 -1.44 -1.59
C MET A 105 10.33 -0.12 -0.86
N ASP A 106 11.05 -0.17 0.27
CA ASP A 106 11.36 1.01 1.08
C ASP A 106 12.13 2.07 0.28
N GLY A 107 13.02 1.64 -0.60
CA GLY A 107 13.76 2.54 -1.46
C GLY A 107 12.87 3.29 -2.46
N GLU A 108 11.77 2.68 -2.95
CA GLU A 108 10.77 3.39 -3.75
C GLU A 108 10.11 4.52 -2.94
N LEU A 109 9.84 4.28 -1.65
CA LEU A 109 9.26 5.28 -0.75
C LEU A 109 10.25 6.41 -0.47
N LEU A 110 11.54 6.08 -0.26
CA LEU A 110 12.60 7.09 -0.13
C LEU A 110 12.72 7.94 -1.40
N TRP A 111 12.66 7.30 -2.58
CA TRP A 111 12.70 8.01 -3.85
C TRP A 111 11.60 9.07 -3.94
N ILE A 112 10.36 8.73 -3.54
CA ILE A 112 9.24 9.66 -3.50
C ILE A 112 9.49 10.80 -2.50
N LEU A 113 10.06 10.53 -1.34
CA LEU A 113 10.40 11.58 -0.37
C LEU A 113 11.52 12.50 -0.88
N LYS A 114 12.42 12.01 -1.75
CA LYS A 114 13.46 12.82 -2.39
C LYS A 114 12.96 13.64 -3.58
N ASN A 115 12.04 13.11 -4.37
CA ASN A 115 11.70 13.68 -5.67
C ASN A 115 10.24 14.14 -5.79
N GLY A 116 9.39 13.81 -4.82
CA GLY A 116 7.95 13.97 -4.94
C GLY A 116 7.32 12.90 -5.83
N SER A 117 6.04 13.07 -6.15
CA SER A 117 5.28 12.19 -7.04
C SER A 117 4.69 13.01 -8.18
N SER A 118 5.30 12.95 -9.36
CA SER A 118 4.88 13.73 -10.53
C SER A 118 3.39 13.56 -10.84
N GLY A 119 2.73 14.68 -11.17
CA GLY A 119 1.29 14.72 -11.46
C GLY A 119 0.39 14.63 -10.22
N THR A 120 0.94 14.79 -9.01
CA THR A 120 0.21 14.81 -7.75
C THR A 120 0.63 15.99 -6.86
N ALA A 121 -0.09 16.21 -5.75
CA ALA A 121 0.28 17.20 -4.74
C ALA A 121 1.45 16.77 -3.83
N MET A 122 1.98 15.55 -3.98
CA MET A 122 3.10 15.06 -3.17
C MET A 122 4.42 15.66 -3.65
N VAL A 123 4.93 16.62 -2.89
CA VAL A 123 6.21 17.31 -3.16
C VAL A 123 7.41 16.55 -2.55
N SER A 124 8.62 16.96 -2.91
CA SER A 124 9.85 16.46 -2.25
C SER A 124 9.98 17.02 -0.83
N PHE A 125 10.53 16.21 0.07
CA PHE A 125 10.78 16.55 1.48
C PHE A 125 12.28 16.59 1.81
N ILE A 126 13.08 15.91 1.02
CA ILE A 126 14.53 15.86 1.21
C ILE A 126 15.22 16.77 0.19
N PRO A 127 16.15 17.63 0.61
CA PRO A 127 16.66 17.82 1.98
C PRO A 127 15.94 18.92 2.79
N GLN A 128 14.95 19.61 2.23
CA GLN A 128 14.42 20.87 2.77
C GLN A 128 13.68 20.70 4.11
N VAL A 129 12.97 19.60 4.28
CA VAL A 129 12.16 19.32 5.49
C VAL A 129 12.76 18.19 6.30
N LEU A 130 13.20 17.12 5.63
CA LEU A 130 13.75 15.92 6.25
C LEU A 130 15.18 15.69 5.78
N THR A 131 16.03 15.21 6.69
CA THR A 131 17.25 14.52 6.30
C THR A 131 16.88 13.12 5.78
N GLU A 132 17.76 12.49 5.02
CA GLU A 132 17.56 11.10 4.58
C GLU A 132 17.44 10.14 5.76
N TYR A 133 18.20 10.38 6.83
CA TYR A 133 18.10 9.64 8.10
C TYR A 133 16.68 9.70 8.68
N GLU A 134 16.08 10.86 8.77
CA GLU A 134 14.72 11.06 9.28
C GLU A 134 13.69 10.43 8.35
N ALA A 135 13.89 10.50 7.04
CA ALA A 135 12.99 9.89 6.05
C ALA A 135 12.91 8.37 6.17
N TRP A 136 14.04 7.70 6.46
CA TRP A 136 14.03 6.27 6.74
C TRP A 136 13.18 5.90 7.96
N HIS A 137 13.18 6.71 9.02
CA HIS A 137 12.30 6.51 10.16
C HIS A 137 10.83 6.74 9.82
N VAL A 138 10.53 7.79 9.01
CA VAL A 138 9.16 8.00 8.51
C VAL A 138 8.67 6.78 7.74
N ILE A 139 9.52 6.18 6.90
CA ILE A 139 9.18 4.97 6.14
C ILE A 139 8.85 3.80 7.08
N LEU A 140 9.60 3.60 8.17
CA LEU A 140 9.27 2.56 9.17
C LEU A 140 7.88 2.77 9.79
N TYR A 141 7.52 4.03 10.09
CA TYR A 141 6.19 4.34 10.58
C TYR A 141 5.11 4.10 9.52
N VAL A 142 5.32 4.52 8.28
CA VAL A 142 4.41 4.23 7.16
C VAL A 142 4.20 2.71 7.02
N ARG A 143 5.26 1.91 7.11
CA ARG A 143 5.17 0.44 7.09
C ARG A 143 4.35 -0.15 8.23
N SER A 144 4.29 0.53 9.38
CA SER A 144 3.52 0.06 10.53
C SER A 144 2.00 0.10 10.32
N PHE A 145 1.49 0.89 9.37
CA PHE A 145 0.07 0.92 9.03
C PHE A 145 -0.42 -0.32 8.28
N GLY A 146 0.46 -1.05 7.61
CA GLY A 146 0.13 -2.25 6.83
C GLY A 146 0.19 -3.57 7.63
N LYS A 147 0.47 -3.51 8.92
CA LYS A 147 0.61 -4.68 9.83
C LYS A 147 -0.71 -5.14 10.41
#